data_87a6bf92ad22a2cbf367515e569ccaa0
#
_entry.id   87a6bf92ad22a2cbf367515e569ccaa0
#
_cell.length_a   1.000
_cell.length_b   1.000
_cell.length_c   1.000
_cell.angle_alpha   90.00
_cell.angle_beta   90.00
_cell.angle_gamma   90.00
#
_symmetry.space_group_name_H-M   'P 1'
#
loop_
_entity.id
_entity.type
_entity.pdbx_description
1 polymer ?
#
loop_
_entity_poly.entity_id
_entity_poly.type
_entity_poly.pdbx_seq_one_letter_code
_entity_poly.pdbx_strand_id
1 'polypeptide(L)'
;PRETTTGYSQAALTMNNVGAQQLGTVSCEDFLAWLTLRIDSAICSIMAGACEASLDLASEYTKVRQQFDRAIATFQAVSQRAGDAYIDTEAVRLTSRQAAWRISAGLPSAEQVAIARWWASEAGFRVVHAATHLHGGVGVDRDYPLHRYFLMARQLELTMGNSEEQLEKLGNLLASKA
;
A
#
# COMPACT_ATOMS: atom_id res chain seq x y z
N PRO A 1 -1.19 -24.76 -4.49
CA PRO A 1 -0.62 -23.47 -4.82
C PRO A 1 -1.45 -22.77 -5.90
N ARG A 2 -1.54 -21.46 -5.82
CA ARG A 2 -2.14 -20.59 -6.83
C ARG A 2 -1.16 -19.47 -7.14
N GLU A 3 -1.07 -19.07 -8.38
CA GLU A 3 -0.28 -17.91 -8.77
C GLU A 3 -1.15 -16.66 -8.69
N THR A 4 -0.63 -15.59 -8.08
CA THR A 4 -1.29 -14.29 -8.02
C THR A 4 -0.99 -13.47 -9.27
N THR A 5 -1.73 -12.39 -9.50
CA THR A 5 -1.49 -11.48 -10.62
C THR A 5 -0.11 -10.81 -10.58
N THR A 6 0.52 -10.76 -9.41
CA THR A 6 1.90 -10.27 -9.22
C THR A 6 2.98 -11.32 -9.51
N GLY A 7 2.59 -12.59 -9.80
CA GLY A 7 3.51 -13.69 -9.98
C GLY A 7 3.96 -14.37 -8.68
N TYR A 8 3.50 -13.91 -7.51
CA TYR A 8 3.79 -14.59 -6.25
C TYR A 8 2.93 -15.82 -6.07
N SER A 9 3.54 -16.92 -5.64
CA SER A 9 2.82 -18.15 -5.30
C SER A 9 2.11 -18.00 -3.95
N GLN A 10 0.83 -18.38 -3.91
CA GLN A 10 0.03 -18.50 -2.70
C GLN A 10 -0.55 -19.90 -2.58
N ALA A 11 -0.81 -20.34 -1.36
CA ALA A 11 -1.46 -21.62 -1.11
C ALA A 11 -2.41 -21.53 0.07
N ALA A 12 -3.52 -22.26 -0.02
CA ALA A 12 -4.32 -22.60 1.15
C ALA A 12 -3.67 -23.78 1.86
N LEU A 13 -3.49 -23.67 3.16
CA LEU A 13 -2.97 -24.73 4.01
C LEU A 13 -4.10 -25.28 4.89
N THR A 14 -4.38 -26.57 4.77
CA THR A 14 -5.30 -27.29 5.65
C THR A 14 -4.51 -28.23 6.54
N MET A 15 -4.66 -28.10 7.84
CA MET A 15 -4.00 -28.91 8.85
C MET A 15 -5.03 -29.74 9.60
N ASN A 16 -4.98 -31.07 9.47
CA ASN A 16 -5.87 -32.02 10.16
C ASN A 16 -5.04 -32.93 11.07
N ASN A 17 -5.26 -32.89 12.37
CA ASN A 17 -4.57 -33.71 13.37
C ASN A 17 -3.02 -33.66 13.26
N VAL A 18 -2.48 -32.50 12.95
CA VAL A 18 -1.03 -32.29 12.85
C VAL A 18 -0.49 -32.02 14.25
N GLY A 19 0.55 -32.75 14.64
CA GLY A 19 1.28 -32.46 15.86
C GLY A 19 1.86 -31.04 15.82
N ALA A 20 1.65 -30.25 16.86
CA ALA A 20 2.14 -28.89 16.95
C ALA A 20 2.90 -28.69 18.26
N GLN A 21 3.91 -27.84 18.23
CA GLN A 21 4.65 -27.40 19.40
C GLN A 21 4.36 -25.91 19.62
N GLN A 22 4.07 -25.54 20.86
CA GLN A 22 3.85 -24.14 21.21
C GLN A 22 5.14 -23.32 20.98
N LEU A 23 5.01 -22.20 20.30
CA LEU A 23 6.09 -21.27 20.05
C LEU A 23 6.14 -20.21 21.16
N GLY A 24 7.10 -20.34 22.08
CA GLY A 24 7.27 -19.41 23.20
C GLY A 24 6.22 -19.59 24.31
N THR A 25 6.13 -18.59 25.20
CA THR A 25 5.26 -18.58 26.40
C THR A 25 4.14 -17.52 26.33
N VAL A 26 4.12 -16.71 25.28
CA VAL A 26 3.13 -15.64 25.07
C VAL A 26 1.81 -16.23 24.64
N SER A 27 0.69 -15.62 25.01
CA SER A 27 -0.64 -16.05 24.55
C SER A 27 -0.73 -15.95 23.01
N CYS A 28 -1.54 -16.82 22.41
CA CYS A 28 -1.76 -16.77 20.96
C CYS A 28 -2.34 -15.42 20.53
N GLU A 29 -3.24 -14.85 21.29
CA GLU A 29 -3.87 -13.55 21.02
C GLU A 29 -2.86 -12.41 21.03
N ASP A 30 -2.00 -12.32 22.04
CA ASP A 30 -0.96 -11.30 22.16
C ASP A 30 0.07 -11.43 21.04
N PHE A 31 0.46 -12.67 20.70
CA PHE A 31 1.38 -12.92 19.59
C PHE A 31 0.79 -12.49 18.25
N LEU A 32 -0.47 -12.85 17.98
CA LEU A 32 -1.14 -12.46 16.74
C LEU A 32 -1.33 -10.94 16.65
N ALA A 33 -1.70 -10.28 17.74
CA ALA A 33 -1.80 -8.82 17.79
C ALA A 33 -0.44 -8.17 17.49
N TRP A 34 0.62 -8.64 18.15
CA TRP A 34 1.99 -8.19 17.91
C TRP A 34 2.44 -8.38 16.46
N LEU A 35 2.16 -9.55 15.88
CA LEU A 35 2.55 -9.90 14.51
C LEU A 35 1.77 -9.07 13.48
N THR A 36 0.45 -8.94 13.67
CA THR A 36 -0.42 -8.18 12.76
C THR A 36 0.01 -6.73 12.63
N LEU A 37 0.31 -6.06 13.75
CA LEU A 37 0.79 -4.67 13.72
C LEU A 37 2.06 -4.51 12.87
N ARG A 38 2.97 -5.49 12.93
CA ARG A 38 4.23 -5.46 12.17
C ARG A 38 4.03 -5.76 10.70
N ILE A 39 3.16 -6.72 10.38
CA ILE A 39 2.79 -7.02 9.00
C ILE A 39 2.11 -5.81 8.36
N ASP A 40 1.13 -5.21 9.05
CA ASP A 40 0.43 -4.03 8.55
C ASP A 40 1.37 -2.84 8.34
N SER A 41 2.29 -2.60 9.28
CA SER A 41 3.31 -1.55 9.12
C SER A 41 4.26 -1.82 7.95
N ALA A 42 4.66 -3.08 7.74
CA ALA A 42 5.50 -3.46 6.61
C ALA A 42 4.78 -3.28 5.26
N ILE A 43 3.49 -3.65 5.19
CA ILE A 43 2.65 -3.42 4.00
C ILE A 43 2.58 -1.93 3.68
N CYS A 44 2.37 -1.06 4.68
CA CYS A 44 2.36 0.39 4.49
C CYS A 44 3.69 0.92 3.94
N SER A 45 4.80 0.39 4.43
CA SER A 45 6.14 0.80 3.98
C SER A 45 6.42 0.38 2.54
N ILE A 46 6.00 -0.82 2.15
CA ILE A 46 6.12 -1.29 0.76
C ILE A 46 5.21 -0.47 -0.17
N MET A 47 3.99 -0.17 0.28
CA MET A 47 3.07 0.67 -0.50
C MET A 47 3.62 2.08 -0.70
N ALA A 48 4.22 2.69 0.33
CA ALA A 48 4.85 4.00 0.21
C ALA A 48 5.93 4.00 -0.91
N GLY A 49 6.79 2.98 -0.93
CA GLY A 49 7.79 2.82 -1.99
C GLY A 49 7.19 2.59 -3.38
N ALA A 50 6.09 1.83 -3.47
CA ALA A 50 5.39 1.62 -4.74
C ALA A 50 4.75 2.91 -5.27
N CYS A 51 4.17 3.73 -4.39
CA CYS A 51 3.61 5.04 -4.74
C CYS A 51 4.70 5.99 -5.21
N GLU A 52 5.79 6.10 -4.47
CA GLU A 52 6.94 6.95 -4.80
C GLU A 52 7.51 6.59 -6.19
N ALA A 53 7.82 5.32 -6.43
CA ALA A 53 8.34 4.85 -7.69
C ALA A 53 7.35 5.06 -8.87
N SER A 54 6.05 4.86 -8.65
CA SER A 54 5.03 5.09 -9.67
C SER A 54 4.90 6.57 -10.04
N LEU A 55 4.97 7.45 -9.03
CA LEU A 55 4.91 8.89 -9.23
C LEU A 55 6.15 9.41 -9.95
N ASP A 56 7.33 8.93 -9.59
CA ASP A 56 8.59 9.29 -10.25
C ASP A 56 8.57 8.91 -11.74
N LEU A 57 8.17 7.67 -12.05
CA LEU A 57 8.01 7.22 -13.42
C LEU A 57 7.03 8.11 -14.20
N ALA A 58 5.89 8.48 -13.60
CA ALA A 58 4.91 9.34 -14.23
C ALA A 58 5.44 10.76 -14.45
N SER A 59 6.17 11.30 -13.49
CA SER A 59 6.81 12.59 -13.57
C SER A 59 7.81 12.64 -14.74
N GLU A 60 8.71 11.67 -14.79
CA GLU A 60 9.73 11.61 -15.87
C GLU A 60 9.08 11.39 -17.25
N TYR A 61 8.12 10.49 -17.34
CA TYR A 61 7.41 10.23 -18.60
C TYR A 61 6.70 11.48 -19.13
N THR A 62 5.96 12.19 -18.28
CA THR A 62 5.15 13.34 -18.69
C THR A 62 6.00 14.56 -19.11
N LYS A 63 7.23 14.68 -18.60
CA LYS A 63 8.19 15.73 -18.99
C LYS A 63 8.73 15.54 -20.40
N VAL A 64 8.90 14.29 -20.84
CA VAL A 64 9.52 13.98 -22.14
C VAL A 64 8.49 13.61 -23.22
N ARG A 65 7.35 13.06 -22.85
CA ARG A 65 6.29 12.70 -23.79
C ARG A 65 5.65 13.95 -24.37
N GLN A 66 5.63 14.05 -25.69
CA GLN A 66 5.02 15.18 -26.42
C GLN A 66 3.70 14.78 -27.05
N GLN A 67 2.75 15.67 -27.01
CA GLN A 67 1.50 15.67 -27.78
C GLN A 67 1.10 17.14 -28.05
N PHE A 68 0.53 17.42 -29.21
CA PHE A 68 0.18 18.79 -29.62
C PHE A 68 1.39 19.75 -29.53
N ASP A 69 2.55 19.28 -30.02
CA ASP A 69 3.81 20.01 -30.13
C ASP A 69 4.40 20.49 -28.78
N ARG A 70 4.02 19.90 -27.66
CA ARG A 70 4.56 20.21 -26.33
C ARG A 70 4.56 19.02 -25.40
N ALA A 71 5.37 19.08 -24.35
CA ALA A 71 5.39 18.07 -23.29
C ALA A 71 4.04 17.97 -22.59
N ILE A 72 3.55 16.73 -22.34
CA ILE A 72 2.22 16.54 -21.74
C ILE A 72 2.15 17.07 -20.30
N ALA A 73 3.27 17.18 -19.59
CA ALA A 73 3.33 17.81 -18.26
C ALA A 73 2.86 19.27 -18.26
N THR A 74 2.86 19.95 -19.41
CA THR A 74 2.40 21.36 -19.52
C THR A 74 0.89 21.51 -19.57
N PHE A 75 0.14 20.41 -19.72
CA PHE A 75 -1.32 20.44 -19.67
C PHE A 75 -1.80 20.45 -18.21
N GLN A 76 -2.73 21.37 -17.90
CA GLN A 76 -3.24 21.55 -16.54
C GLN A 76 -3.83 20.25 -15.95
N ALA A 77 -4.57 19.48 -16.74
CA ALA A 77 -5.15 18.21 -16.29
C ALA A 77 -4.07 17.17 -15.88
N VAL A 78 -2.92 17.18 -16.55
CA VAL A 78 -1.78 16.31 -16.24
C VAL A 78 -1.12 16.77 -14.94
N SER A 79 -0.81 18.07 -14.83
CA SER A 79 -0.15 18.62 -13.64
C SER A 79 -1.00 18.54 -12.38
N GLN A 80 -2.32 18.76 -12.46
CA GLN A 80 -3.25 18.59 -11.35
C GLN A 80 -3.30 17.13 -10.88
N ARG A 81 -3.45 16.17 -11.80
CA ARG A 81 -3.46 14.75 -11.46
C ARG A 81 -2.15 14.30 -10.82
N ALA A 82 -1.01 14.79 -11.30
CA ALA A 82 0.28 14.50 -10.68
C ALA A 82 0.41 15.13 -9.28
N GLY A 83 -0.13 16.35 -9.09
CA GLY A 83 -0.19 17.02 -7.81
C GLY A 83 -1.02 16.27 -6.78
N ASP A 84 -2.22 15.80 -7.16
CA ASP A 84 -3.06 14.97 -6.29
C ASP A 84 -2.36 13.66 -5.90
N ALA A 85 -1.73 12.99 -6.87
CA ALA A 85 -0.96 11.77 -6.61
C ALA A 85 0.25 12.03 -5.69
N TYR A 86 0.89 13.19 -5.78
CA TYR A 86 1.95 13.60 -4.88
C TYR A 86 1.44 13.76 -3.43
N ILE A 87 0.30 14.44 -3.24
CA ILE A 87 -0.33 14.62 -1.92
C ILE A 87 -0.65 13.25 -1.30
N ASP A 88 -1.27 12.36 -2.06
CA ASP A 88 -1.59 11.01 -1.63
C ASP A 88 -0.32 10.21 -1.27
N THR A 89 0.74 10.30 -2.07
CA THR A 89 2.03 9.63 -1.80
C THR A 89 2.63 10.13 -0.48
N GLU A 90 2.61 11.44 -0.23
CA GLU A 90 3.11 12.02 1.02
C GLU A 90 2.28 11.55 2.24
N ALA A 91 0.96 11.45 2.11
CA ALA A 91 0.10 10.94 3.17
C ALA A 91 0.41 9.48 3.51
N VAL A 92 0.58 8.61 2.50
CA VAL A 92 1.00 7.21 2.70
C VAL A 92 2.37 7.14 3.37
N ARG A 93 3.34 7.94 2.90
CA ARG A 93 4.71 7.96 3.40
C ARG A 93 4.77 8.41 4.87
N LEU A 94 4.10 9.50 5.21
CA LEU A 94 4.13 10.08 6.56
C LEU A 94 3.44 9.18 7.57
N THR A 95 2.25 8.67 7.25
CA THR A 95 1.50 7.77 8.14
C THR A 95 2.22 6.44 8.34
N SER A 96 2.82 5.88 7.29
CA SER A 96 3.66 4.67 7.38
C SER A 96 4.85 4.88 8.31
N ARG A 97 5.58 5.98 8.16
CA ARG A 97 6.73 6.32 9.02
C ARG A 97 6.31 6.53 10.48
N GLN A 98 5.18 7.19 10.71
CA GLN A 98 4.64 7.38 12.06
C GLN A 98 4.30 6.03 12.71
N ALA A 99 3.64 5.12 12.01
CA ALA A 99 3.31 3.80 12.51
C ALA A 99 4.57 3.00 12.87
N ALA A 100 5.55 2.95 11.96
CA ALA A 100 6.82 2.25 12.16
C ALA A 100 7.62 2.83 13.35
N TRP A 101 7.69 4.16 13.46
CA TRP A 101 8.34 4.82 14.58
C TRP A 101 7.71 4.47 15.92
N ARG A 102 6.37 4.50 16.02
CA ARG A 102 5.68 4.15 17.27
C ARG A 102 5.92 2.70 17.68
N ILE A 103 5.91 1.77 16.72
CA ILE A 103 6.24 0.36 16.97
C ILE A 103 7.68 0.25 17.49
N SER A 104 8.64 0.90 16.85
CA SER A 104 10.06 0.83 17.23
C SER A 104 10.34 1.46 18.59
N ALA A 105 9.58 2.49 18.96
CA ALA A 105 9.69 3.17 20.26
C ALA A 105 8.89 2.47 21.39
N GLY A 106 8.21 1.35 21.11
CA GLY A 106 7.40 0.63 22.09
C GLY A 106 6.15 1.40 22.54
N LEU A 107 5.69 2.37 21.74
CA LEU A 107 4.51 3.18 22.04
C LEU A 107 3.22 2.49 21.56
N PRO A 108 2.05 2.82 22.15
CA PRO A 108 0.76 2.38 21.62
C PRO A 108 0.65 2.76 20.13
N SER A 109 0.47 1.77 19.24
CA SER A 109 0.61 1.97 17.80
C SER A 109 -0.58 1.49 16.97
N ALA A 110 -1.56 0.81 17.59
CA ALA A 110 -2.66 0.19 16.87
C ALA A 110 -3.47 1.19 16.01
N GLU A 111 -3.80 2.36 16.55
CA GLU A 111 -4.51 3.41 15.80
C GLU A 111 -3.69 3.93 14.62
N GLN A 112 -2.41 4.25 14.86
CA GLN A 112 -1.56 4.80 13.81
C GLN A 112 -1.28 3.78 12.71
N VAL A 113 -1.21 2.49 13.06
CA VAL A 113 -1.12 1.42 12.08
C VAL A 113 -2.42 1.31 11.27
N ALA A 114 -3.59 1.37 11.91
CA ALA A 114 -4.88 1.36 11.21
C ALA A 114 -5.03 2.57 10.28
N ILE A 115 -4.65 3.77 10.73
CA ILE A 115 -4.61 5.00 9.90
C ILE A 115 -3.68 4.82 8.70
N ALA A 116 -2.45 4.33 8.94
CA ALA A 116 -1.49 4.10 7.87
C ALA A 116 -1.97 3.06 6.86
N ARG A 117 -2.63 1.99 7.33
CA ARG A 117 -3.22 0.96 6.46
C ARG A 117 -4.36 1.51 5.61
N TRP A 118 -5.22 2.33 6.19
CA TRP A 118 -6.26 3.00 5.42
C TRP A 118 -5.67 3.88 4.31
N TRP A 119 -4.70 4.74 4.64
CA TRP A 119 -4.01 5.56 3.65
C TRP A 119 -3.30 4.73 2.59
N ALA A 120 -2.62 3.66 2.98
CA ALA A 120 -1.93 2.77 2.06
C ALA A 120 -2.89 2.09 1.09
N SER A 121 -4.07 1.65 1.55
CA SER A 121 -5.07 1.00 0.70
C SER A 121 -5.75 2.00 -0.22
N GLU A 122 -6.26 3.10 0.33
CA GLU A 122 -7.11 4.06 -0.39
C GLU A 122 -6.28 4.98 -1.31
N ALA A 123 -5.26 5.63 -0.75
CA ALA A 123 -4.41 6.54 -1.52
C ALA A 123 -3.44 5.79 -2.43
N GLY A 124 -2.89 4.66 -1.98
CA GLY A 124 -2.03 3.83 -2.80
C GLY A 124 -2.69 3.39 -4.10
N PHE A 125 -3.97 2.99 -4.02
CA PHE A 125 -4.78 2.71 -5.20
C PHE A 125 -4.87 3.93 -6.14
N ARG A 126 -5.21 5.10 -5.62
CA ARG A 126 -5.35 6.33 -6.43
C ARG A 126 -4.04 6.70 -7.13
N VAL A 127 -2.91 6.61 -6.42
CA VAL A 127 -1.58 6.95 -6.95
C VAL A 127 -1.22 6.08 -8.14
N VAL A 128 -1.31 4.75 -8.01
CA VAL A 128 -0.92 3.86 -9.12
C VAL A 128 -1.87 3.97 -10.32
N HIS A 129 -3.15 4.24 -10.08
CA HIS A 129 -4.11 4.54 -11.14
C HIS A 129 -3.80 5.88 -11.83
N ALA A 130 -3.46 6.92 -11.08
CA ALA A 130 -3.08 8.21 -11.63
C ALA A 130 -1.81 8.07 -12.50
N ALA A 131 -0.79 7.39 -12.00
CA ALA A 131 0.44 7.13 -12.74
C ALA A 131 0.19 6.34 -14.04
N THR A 132 -0.61 5.26 -13.98
CA THR A 132 -0.98 4.47 -15.16
C THR A 132 -1.75 5.32 -16.18
N HIS A 133 -2.70 6.11 -15.73
CA HIS A 133 -3.46 6.99 -16.61
C HIS A 133 -2.58 8.06 -17.30
N LEU A 134 -1.61 8.64 -16.58
CA LEU A 134 -0.68 9.62 -17.13
C LEU A 134 0.24 9.04 -18.20
N HIS A 135 0.53 7.74 -18.16
CA HIS A 135 1.28 7.03 -19.19
C HIS A 135 0.42 6.60 -20.39
N GLY A 136 -0.91 6.53 -20.23
CA GLY A 136 -1.78 5.95 -21.26
C GLY A 136 -1.46 4.48 -21.53
N GLY A 137 -1.44 4.05 -22.79
CA GLY A 137 -1.19 2.66 -23.18
C GLY A 137 0.15 2.10 -22.70
N VAL A 138 1.20 2.94 -22.59
CA VAL A 138 2.51 2.53 -22.06
C VAL A 138 2.42 2.09 -20.59
N GLY A 139 1.50 2.66 -19.81
CA GLY A 139 1.35 2.34 -18.39
C GLY A 139 0.87 0.90 -18.11
N VAL A 140 0.30 0.22 -19.09
CA VAL A 140 -0.15 -1.18 -19.01
C VAL A 140 0.75 -2.14 -19.78
N ASP A 141 1.79 -1.63 -20.45
CA ASP A 141 2.76 -2.43 -21.18
C ASP A 141 3.59 -3.28 -20.19
N ARG A 142 3.71 -4.58 -20.49
CA ARG A 142 4.43 -5.53 -19.63
C ARG A 142 5.95 -5.36 -19.67
N ASP A 143 6.47 -4.71 -20.71
CA ASP A 143 7.88 -4.41 -20.85
C ASP A 143 8.27 -3.10 -20.14
N TYR A 144 7.26 -2.28 -19.77
CA TYR A 144 7.46 -1.06 -19.00
C TYR A 144 7.25 -1.29 -17.49
N PRO A 145 8.11 -0.79 -16.59
CA PRO A 145 8.12 -1.21 -15.18
C PRO A 145 6.86 -0.82 -14.39
N LEU A 146 6.09 0.17 -14.81
CA LEU A 146 4.96 0.71 -14.06
C LEU A 146 3.88 -0.34 -13.75
N HIS A 147 3.60 -1.26 -14.69
CA HIS A 147 2.60 -2.31 -14.47
C HIS A 147 2.89 -3.17 -13.24
N ARG A 148 4.18 -3.38 -12.88
CA ARG A 148 4.57 -4.16 -11.71
C ARG A 148 4.18 -3.46 -10.41
N TYR A 149 4.38 -2.14 -10.33
CA TYR A 149 3.95 -1.34 -9.17
C TYR A 149 2.43 -1.31 -9.06
N PHE A 150 1.72 -1.21 -10.19
CA PHE A 150 0.26 -1.28 -10.21
C PHE A 150 -0.24 -2.61 -9.63
N LEU A 151 0.25 -3.74 -10.11
CA LEU A 151 -0.16 -5.07 -9.64
C LEU A 151 0.21 -5.28 -8.17
N MET A 152 1.41 -4.85 -7.76
CA MET A 152 1.85 -4.94 -6.38
C MET A 152 0.98 -4.11 -5.44
N ALA A 153 0.67 -2.87 -5.79
CA ALA A 153 -0.21 -2.01 -5.00
C ALA A 153 -1.61 -2.62 -4.84
N ARG A 154 -2.18 -3.17 -5.91
CA ARG A 154 -3.47 -3.87 -5.86
C ARG A 154 -3.45 -5.09 -4.94
N GLN A 155 -2.37 -5.86 -4.95
CA GLN A 155 -2.23 -6.99 -4.04
C GLN A 155 -2.08 -6.54 -2.58
N LEU A 156 -1.25 -5.52 -2.32
CA LEU A 156 -1.02 -4.99 -0.97
C LEU A 156 -2.31 -4.39 -0.36
N GLU A 157 -3.11 -3.69 -1.18
CA GLU A 157 -4.40 -3.12 -0.77
C GLU A 157 -5.33 -4.19 -0.19
N LEU A 158 -5.38 -5.37 -0.83
CA LEU A 158 -6.25 -6.47 -0.44
C LEU A 158 -5.63 -7.42 0.60
N THR A 159 -4.33 -7.28 0.86
CA THR A 159 -3.64 -8.13 1.82
C THR A 159 -3.96 -7.69 3.25
N MET A 160 -4.45 -8.59 4.08
CA MET A 160 -4.83 -8.33 5.48
C MET A 160 -6.00 -7.34 5.65
N GLY A 161 -6.86 -7.24 4.64
CA GLY A 161 -8.06 -6.40 4.63
C GLY A 161 -7.93 -5.12 3.81
N ASN A 162 -9.06 -4.69 3.26
CA ASN A 162 -9.18 -3.50 2.42
C ASN A 162 -9.34 -2.19 3.24
N SER A 163 -9.53 -1.05 2.56
CA SER A 163 -9.68 0.25 3.21
C SER A 163 -10.88 0.33 4.16
N GLU A 164 -12.02 -0.28 3.81
CA GLU A 164 -13.24 -0.28 4.63
C GLU A 164 -13.01 -1.05 5.93
N GLU A 165 -12.41 -2.24 5.85
CA GLU A 165 -12.06 -3.05 7.03
C GLU A 165 -11.07 -2.33 7.95
N GLN A 166 -10.12 -1.57 7.39
CA GLN A 166 -9.19 -0.78 8.21
C GLN A 166 -9.88 0.40 8.90
N LEU A 167 -10.85 1.01 8.24
CA LEU A 167 -11.65 2.08 8.82
C LEU A 167 -12.54 1.56 9.96
N GLU A 168 -13.15 0.38 9.80
CA GLU A 168 -13.91 -0.30 10.85
C GLU A 168 -13.03 -0.64 12.06
N LYS A 169 -11.82 -1.18 11.83
CA LYS A 169 -10.84 -1.43 12.90
C LYS A 169 -10.50 -0.14 13.67
N LEU A 170 -10.26 0.95 12.95
CA LEU A 170 -9.98 2.25 13.57
C LEU A 170 -11.18 2.73 14.41
N GLY A 171 -12.40 2.63 13.87
CA GLY A 171 -13.61 2.99 14.58
C GLY A 171 -13.78 2.22 15.89
N ASN A 172 -13.56 0.89 15.87
CA ASN A 172 -13.60 0.05 17.04
C ASN A 172 -12.54 0.41 18.09
N LEU A 173 -11.32 0.73 17.66
CA LEU A 173 -10.24 1.18 18.54
C LEU A 173 -10.56 2.51 19.23
N LEU A 174 -11.21 3.43 18.54
CA LEU A 174 -11.60 4.73 19.09
C LEU A 174 -12.78 4.58 20.07
N ALA A 175 -13.78 3.78 19.71
CA ALA A 175 -14.96 3.52 20.56
C ALA A 175 -14.58 2.82 21.88
N SER A 176 -13.55 1.96 21.88
CA SER A 176 -13.10 1.26 23.10
C SER A 176 -12.39 2.17 24.11
N LYS A 177 -12.11 3.43 23.77
CA LYS A 177 -11.45 4.43 24.64
C LYS A 177 -12.43 5.45 25.24
N ALA A 178 -13.64 5.50 24.67
CA ALA A 178 -14.70 6.41 25.11
C ALA A 178 -15.45 5.83 26.31
#